data_ed809cec91d6a88c84d8d36f0b45ffd7
#
_entry.id   ed809cec91d6a88c84d8d36f0b45ffd7
#
_cell.length_a   1.000
_cell.length_b   1.000
_cell.length_c   1.000
_cell.angle_alpha   90.00
_cell.angle_beta   90.00
_cell.angle_gamma   90.00
#
_symmetry.space_group_name_H-M   'P 1'
#
loop_
_entity.id
_entity.type
_entity.pdbx_description
1 polymer ?
#
loop_
_entity_poly.entity_id
_entity_poly.type
_entity_poly.pdbx_seq_one_letter_code
_entity_poly.pdbx_strand_id
1 'polypeptide(L)'
;MSVNLLDAVGERGHLTTIELRPEFAKVAQANATLYYGEAPSWWDLKTGDFDSVAAELPEHWFDRIMLDMLDPWNRLEQAYRVIAPGGVLVSYVTTTTQMSRMAEALRAAGCWTEPQIQESFERTWKAQGLAVRPDHQMIGHTGFLVISRAMASGFEALRKRDRVTKDTQTDIDSLTDEQREAQIEELELRDISDHKLRKVLRDLDRQVGELGNTHE
;
A
#
# COMPACT_ATOMS: atom_id res chain seq x y z
N MET A 1 -6.22 -17.64 2.81
CA MET A 1 -5.11 -16.90 3.47
C MET A 1 -4.69 -17.54 4.78
N SER A 2 -5.59 -17.79 5.78
CA SER A 2 -5.22 -18.28 7.12
C SER A 2 -4.33 -19.53 7.11
N VAL A 3 -4.61 -20.55 6.28
CA VAL A 3 -3.77 -21.77 6.18
C VAL A 3 -2.33 -21.45 5.81
N ASN A 4 -2.08 -20.57 4.84
CA ASN A 4 -0.72 -20.19 4.43
C ASN A 4 0.02 -19.42 5.53
N LEU A 5 -0.71 -18.57 6.28
CA LEU A 5 -0.13 -17.86 7.41
C LEU A 5 0.18 -18.81 8.58
N LEU A 6 -0.70 -19.77 8.85
CA LEU A 6 -0.48 -20.81 9.86
C LEU A 6 0.76 -21.65 9.55
N ASP A 7 0.94 -22.02 8.28
CA ASP A 7 2.11 -22.77 7.82
C ASP A 7 3.40 -21.94 7.97
N ALA A 8 3.34 -20.65 7.61
CA ALA A 8 4.49 -19.75 7.75
C ALA A 8 4.87 -19.47 9.21
N VAL A 9 3.88 -19.34 10.10
CA VAL A 9 4.09 -19.08 11.53
C VAL A 9 4.57 -20.33 12.25
N GLY A 10 3.97 -21.50 11.93
CA GLY A 10 4.29 -22.79 12.54
C GLY A 10 3.97 -22.84 14.04
N GLU A 11 4.29 -23.99 14.66
CA GLU A 11 3.98 -24.27 16.07
C GLU A 11 4.71 -23.35 17.07
N ARG A 12 5.79 -22.68 16.65
CA ARG A 12 6.57 -21.79 17.51
C ARG A 12 6.02 -20.36 17.57
N GLY A 13 5.08 -20.05 16.70
CA GLY A 13 4.43 -18.76 16.67
C GLY A 13 2.96 -18.86 17.05
N HIS A 14 2.21 -17.80 16.80
CA HIS A 14 0.78 -17.74 17.04
C HIS A 14 0.09 -16.91 15.98
N LEU A 15 -1.04 -17.36 15.47
CA LEU A 15 -1.88 -16.63 14.54
C LEU A 15 -3.23 -16.31 15.16
N THR A 16 -3.58 -15.05 15.24
CA THR A 16 -4.94 -14.61 15.52
C THR A 16 -5.61 -14.18 14.22
N THR A 17 -6.70 -14.82 13.85
CA THR A 17 -7.53 -14.46 12.69
C THR A 17 -8.82 -13.85 13.16
N ILE A 18 -9.19 -12.69 12.59
CA ILE A 18 -10.46 -12.01 12.85
C ILE A 18 -11.28 -12.07 11.56
N GLU A 19 -12.46 -12.61 11.61
CA GLU A 19 -13.41 -12.68 10.50
C GLU A 19 -14.76 -12.10 10.94
N LEU A 20 -15.25 -11.12 10.18
CA LEU A 20 -16.50 -10.43 10.46
C LEU A 20 -17.72 -11.37 10.38
N ARG A 21 -17.69 -12.29 9.42
CA ARG A 21 -18.83 -13.13 9.05
C ARG A 21 -18.69 -14.54 9.61
N PRO A 22 -19.63 -15.00 10.48
CA PRO A 22 -19.54 -16.30 11.10
C PRO A 22 -19.49 -17.49 10.12
N GLU A 23 -20.15 -17.36 8.95
CA GLU A 23 -20.14 -18.40 7.92
C GLU A 23 -18.74 -18.57 7.29
N PHE A 24 -17.99 -17.49 7.12
CA PHE A 24 -16.62 -17.57 6.60
C PHE A 24 -15.61 -17.99 7.67
N ALA A 25 -15.85 -17.65 8.93
CA ALA A 25 -15.08 -18.21 10.05
C ALA A 25 -15.18 -19.75 10.08
N LYS A 26 -16.38 -20.31 9.88
CA LYS A 26 -16.58 -21.77 9.75
C LYS A 26 -15.81 -22.37 8.56
N VAL A 27 -15.79 -21.67 7.41
CA VAL A 27 -15.04 -22.11 6.24
C VAL A 27 -13.52 -22.08 6.53
N ALA A 28 -13.04 -21.03 7.19
CA ALA A 28 -11.63 -20.94 7.58
C ALA A 28 -11.24 -22.10 8.51
N GLN A 29 -12.08 -22.39 9.50
CA GLN A 29 -11.89 -23.52 10.42
C GLN A 29 -11.89 -24.86 9.70
N ALA A 30 -12.85 -25.09 8.79
CA ALA A 30 -12.93 -26.31 8.01
C ALA A 30 -11.68 -26.50 7.13
N ASN A 31 -11.19 -25.44 6.49
CA ASN A 31 -9.97 -25.47 5.69
C ASN A 31 -8.72 -25.78 6.51
N ALA A 32 -8.60 -25.20 7.70
CA ALA A 32 -7.49 -25.51 8.59
C ALA A 32 -7.55 -26.98 9.08
N THR A 33 -8.74 -27.46 9.47
CA THR A 33 -8.93 -28.86 9.85
C THR A 33 -8.62 -29.81 8.70
N LEU A 34 -9.03 -29.49 7.48
CA LEU A 34 -8.73 -30.32 6.31
C LEU A 34 -7.22 -30.41 6.04
N TYR A 35 -6.49 -29.31 6.25
CA TYR A 35 -5.06 -29.24 5.94
C TYR A 35 -4.19 -29.89 7.04
N TYR A 36 -4.53 -29.65 8.31
CA TYR A 36 -3.75 -30.12 9.48
C TYR A 36 -4.29 -31.40 10.12
N GLY A 37 -5.48 -31.87 9.72
CA GLY A 37 -6.18 -32.98 10.39
C GLY A 37 -7.07 -32.50 11.56
N GLU A 38 -6.66 -31.47 12.27
CA GLU A 38 -7.40 -30.79 13.34
C GLU A 38 -7.07 -29.29 13.32
N ALA A 39 -7.80 -28.49 14.10
CA ALA A 39 -7.51 -27.06 14.24
C ALA A 39 -6.18 -26.89 15.02
N PRO A 40 -5.18 -26.18 14.47
CA PRO A 40 -3.89 -25.97 15.14
C PRO A 40 -4.03 -25.27 16.48
N SER A 41 -3.33 -25.73 17.51
CA SER A 41 -3.33 -25.13 18.85
C SER A 41 -2.71 -23.72 18.91
N TRP A 42 -1.92 -23.35 17.90
CA TRP A 42 -1.32 -22.01 17.73
C TRP A 42 -2.19 -21.06 16.92
N TRP A 43 -3.48 -21.41 16.70
CA TRP A 43 -4.42 -20.59 15.97
C TRP A 43 -5.61 -20.17 16.85
N ASP A 44 -5.86 -18.86 16.90
CA ASP A 44 -7.04 -18.28 17.53
C ASP A 44 -7.92 -17.61 16.46
N LEU A 45 -9.11 -18.17 16.24
CA LEU A 45 -10.08 -17.64 15.29
C LEU A 45 -11.19 -16.89 16.03
N LYS A 46 -11.24 -15.59 15.87
CA LYS A 46 -12.24 -14.70 16.46
C LYS A 46 -13.24 -14.24 15.41
N THR A 47 -14.52 -14.25 15.77
CA THR A 47 -15.60 -13.74 14.91
C THR A 47 -16.06 -12.40 15.42
N GLY A 48 -16.02 -11.37 14.57
CA GLY A 48 -16.45 -10.01 14.91
C GLY A 48 -15.84 -8.95 14.02
N ASP A 49 -16.24 -7.71 14.25
CA ASP A 49 -15.60 -6.55 13.61
C ASP A 49 -14.17 -6.38 14.10
N PHE A 50 -13.27 -6.00 13.17
CA PHE A 50 -11.84 -5.89 13.47
C PHE A 50 -11.56 -4.93 14.64
N ASP A 51 -12.15 -3.73 14.62
CA ASP A 51 -11.87 -2.72 15.63
C ASP A 51 -12.38 -3.15 17.01
N SER A 52 -13.56 -3.76 17.05
CA SER A 52 -14.16 -4.27 18.31
C SER A 52 -13.31 -5.40 18.90
N VAL A 53 -12.92 -6.37 18.08
CA VAL A 53 -12.08 -7.49 18.53
C VAL A 53 -10.68 -7.02 18.89
N ALA A 54 -10.09 -6.16 18.08
CA ALA A 54 -8.75 -5.63 18.33
C ALA A 54 -8.71 -4.83 19.65
N ALA A 55 -9.77 -4.10 20.00
CA ALA A 55 -9.85 -3.35 21.26
C ALA A 55 -9.69 -4.23 22.51
N GLU A 56 -10.05 -5.51 22.42
CA GLU A 56 -9.92 -6.50 23.50
C GLU A 56 -8.55 -7.20 23.54
N LEU A 57 -7.73 -7.03 22.48
CA LEU A 57 -6.43 -7.65 22.40
C LEU A 57 -5.34 -6.81 23.12
N PRO A 58 -4.26 -7.45 23.59
CA PRO A 58 -3.16 -6.73 24.23
C PRO A 58 -2.52 -5.70 23.30
N GLU A 59 -2.08 -4.57 23.86
CA GLU A 59 -1.35 -3.55 23.15
C GLU A 59 0.06 -4.03 22.80
N HIS A 60 0.54 -3.64 21.61
CA HIS A 60 1.90 -3.91 21.15
C HIS A 60 2.31 -5.39 21.19
N TRP A 61 1.33 -6.28 21.02
CA TRP A 61 1.54 -7.73 21.14
C TRP A 61 1.98 -8.38 19.82
N PHE A 62 1.41 -7.92 18.69
CA PHE A 62 1.63 -8.55 17.40
C PHE A 62 2.83 -7.95 16.68
N ASP A 63 3.70 -8.78 16.11
CA ASP A 63 4.82 -8.35 15.28
C ASP A 63 4.46 -8.25 13.79
N ARG A 64 3.32 -8.80 13.38
CA ARG A 64 2.79 -8.77 12.01
C ARG A 64 1.27 -8.60 12.02
N ILE A 65 0.79 -7.76 11.11
CA ILE A 65 -0.65 -7.62 10.83
C ILE A 65 -0.84 -7.69 9.32
N MET A 66 -1.80 -8.52 8.88
CA MET A 66 -2.26 -8.60 7.50
C MET A 66 -3.71 -8.14 7.43
N LEU A 67 -3.99 -7.09 6.67
CA LEU A 67 -5.34 -6.60 6.39
C LEU A 67 -5.76 -6.99 4.98
N ASP A 68 -6.67 -7.95 4.86
CA ASP A 68 -7.32 -8.37 3.62
C ASP A 68 -8.80 -8.07 3.72
N MET A 69 -9.14 -6.82 3.49
CA MET A 69 -10.49 -6.30 3.65
C MET A 69 -10.75 -5.12 2.72
N LEU A 70 -12.02 -4.73 2.59
CA LEU A 70 -12.45 -3.72 1.64
C LEU A 70 -11.89 -2.32 1.92
N ASP A 71 -11.79 -1.95 3.20
CA ASP A 71 -11.45 -0.59 3.67
C ASP A 71 -10.35 -0.57 4.75
N PRO A 72 -9.15 -1.14 4.49
CA PRO A 72 -8.10 -1.32 5.50
C PRO A 72 -7.58 -0.01 6.09
N TRP A 73 -7.69 1.11 5.35
CA TRP A 73 -7.28 2.44 5.82
C TRP A 73 -8.07 2.94 7.04
N ASN A 74 -9.28 2.46 7.25
CA ASN A 74 -10.11 2.82 8.40
C ASN A 74 -9.72 2.04 9.68
N ARG A 75 -8.80 1.08 9.60
CA ARG A 75 -8.39 0.19 10.70
C ARG A 75 -7.01 0.53 11.28
N LEU A 76 -6.37 1.59 10.78
CA LEU A 76 -4.98 1.90 11.11
C LEU A 76 -4.78 2.26 12.59
N GLU A 77 -5.75 2.88 13.25
CA GLU A 77 -5.67 3.23 14.67
C GLU A 77 -5.59 1.97 15.54
N GLN A 78 -6.53 1.04 15.37
CA GLN A 78 -6.56 -0.20 16.13
C GLN A 78 -5.39 -1.13 15.74
N ALA A 79 -5.01 -1.15 14.46
CA ALA A 79 -3.83 -1.88 14.02
C ALA A 79 -2.57 -1.36 14.71
N TYR A 80 -2.40 -0.04 14.83
CA TYR A 80 -1.25 0.56 15.52
C TYR A 80 -1.25 0.27 17.02
N ARG A 81 -2.42 0.24 17.65
CA ARG A 81 -2.55 -0.08 19.07
C ARG A 81 -2.05 -1.48 19.40
N VAL A 82 -2.36 -2.47 18.57
CA VAL A 82 -2.04 -3.87 18.86
C VAL A 82 -0.69 -4.32 18.30
N ILE A 83 -0.11 -3.61 17.32
CA ILE A 83 1.17 -3.97 16.73
C ILE A 83 2.35 -3.46 17.58
N ALA A 84 3.38 -4.28 17.71
CA ALA A 84 4.61 -3.88 18.38
C ALA A 84 5.39 -2.83 17.57
N PRO A 85 6.14 -1.93 18.21
CA PRO A 85 7.06 -1.04 17.51
C PRO A 85 8.02 -1.83 16.60
N GLY A 86 8.17 -1.38 15.34
CA GLY A 86 8.93 -2.08 14.31
C GLY A 86 8.17 -3.22 13.63
N GLY A 87 6.99 -3.58 14.13
CA GLY A 87 6.10 -4.58 13.54
C GLY A 87 5.66 -4.20 12.12
N VAL A 88 5.35 -5.19 11.29
CA VAL A 88 5.02 -5.00 9.88
C VAL A 88 3.52 -5.09 9.67
N LEU A 89 2.95 -4.03 9.09
CA LEU A 89 1.60 -4.01 8.55
C LEU A 89 1.68 -4.30 7.05
N VAL A 90 0.87 -5.25 6.59
CA VAL A 90 0.65 -5.54 5.17
C VAL A 90 -0.83 -5.40 4.88
N SER A 91 -1.18 -4.61 3.89
CA SER A 91 -2.54 -4.52 3.38
C SER A 91 -2.61 -5.02 1.96
N TYR A 92 -3.55 -5.92 1.67
CA TYR A 92 -3.87 -6.36 0.32
C TYR A 92 -5.08 -5.60 -0.20
N VAL A 93 -4.90 -4.95 -1.34
CA VAL A 93 -5.95 -4.17 -2.03
C VAL A 93 -5.92 -4.47 -3.52
N THR A 94 -7.09 -4.42 -4.17
CA THR A 94 -7.24 -4.89 -5.55
C THR A 94 -7.25 -3.78 -6.59
N THR A 95 -7.46 -2.52 -6.19
CA THR A 95 -7.54 -1.38 -7.12
C THR A 95 -6.49 -0.32 -6.82
N THR A 96 -6.09 0.43 -7.84
CA THR A 96 -5.16 1.55 -7.69
C THR A 96 -5.71 2.64 -6.78
N THR A 97 -7.02 2.88 -6.79
CA THR A 97 -7.68 3.83 -5.89
C THR A 97 -7.56 3.41 -4.42
N GLN A 98 -7.81 2.13 -4.12
CA GLN A 98 -7.62 1.59 -2.77
C GLN A 98 -6.15 1.67 -2.34
N MET A 99 -5.22 1.32 -3.24
CA MET A 99 -3.78 1.40 -3.02
C MET A 99 -3.35 2.83 -2.65
N SER A 100 -3.77 3.83 -3.44
CA SER A 100 -3.49 5.24 -3.18
C SER A 100 -4.07 5.69 -1.85
N ARG A 101 -5.34 5.37 -1.58
CA ARG A 101 -6.02 5.73 -0.33
C ARG A 101 -5.33 5.11 0.89
N MET A 102 -4.91 3.85 0.81
CA MET A 102 -4.17 3.20 1.89
C MET A 102 -2.82 3.87 2.16
N ALA A 103 -2.07 4.19 1.10
CA ALA A 103 -0.79 4.87 1.22
C ALA A 103 -0.93 6.26 1.86
N GLU A 104 -1.92 7.05 1.43
CA GLU A 104 -2.18 8.37 2.01
C GLU A 104 -2.65 8.29 3.47
N ALA A 105 -3.48 7.31 3.82
CA ALA A 105 -3.90 7.09 5.20
C ALA A 105 -2.73 6.74 6.13
N LEU A 106 -1.80 5.89 5.68
CA LEU A 106 -0.58 5.57 6.43
C LEU A 106 0.29 6.82 6.66
N ARG A 107 0.44 7.68 5.65
CA ARG A 107 1.17 8.95 5.77
C ARG A 107 0.48 9.92 6.72
N ALA A 108 -0.85 10.04 6.60
CA ALA A 108 -1.63 10.93 7.44
C ALA A 108 -1.63 10.52 8.92
N ALA A 109 -1.61 9.22 9.21
CA ALA A 109 -1.54 8.70 10.56
C ALA A 109 -0.23 9.06 11.29
N GLY A 110 0.87 9.31 10.56
CA GLY A 110 2.14 9.80 11.11
C GLY A 110 2.93 8.80 11.96
N CYS A 111 2.34 7.67 12.35
CA CYS A 111 2.94 6.63 13.18
C CYS A 111 3.43 5.40 12.39
N TRP A 112 3.44 5.48 11.07
CA TRP A 112 3.88 4.45 10.17
C TRP A 112 5.05 4.93 9.30
N THR A 113 5.96 4.03 8.93
CA THR A 113 7.01 4.35 7.96
C THR A 113 6.41 4.62 6.58
N GLU A 114 7.17 5.28 5.69
CA GLU A 114 6.75 5.46 4.30
C GLU A 114 6.31 4.13 3.68
N PRO A 115 5.08 4.04 3.11
CA PRO A 115 4.57 2.80 2.57
C PRO A 115 5.36 2.33 1.35
N GLN A 116 5.69 1.04 1.34
CA GLN A 116 6.22 0.35 0.18
C GLN A 116 5.07 -0.36 -0.53
N ILE A 117 4.96 -0.14 -1.82
CA ILE A 117 3.90 -0.72 -2.65
C ILE A 117 4.52 -1.66 -3.65
N GLN A 118 3.98 -2.87 -3.72
CA GLN A 118 4.44 -3.87 -4.67
C GLN A 118 3.26 -4.68 -5.24
N GLU A 119 3.48 -5.21 -6.41
CA GLU A 119 2.63 -6.14 -7.12
C GLU A 119 3.48 -7.32 -7.56
N SER A 120 2.91 -8.51 -7.57
CA SER A 120 3.57 -9.71 -8.08
C SER A 120 2.73 -10.34 -9.17
N PHE A 121 3.37 -10.77 -10.24
CA PHE A 121 2.75 -11.54 -11.30
C PHE A 121 3.67 -12.66 -11.75
N GLU A 122 3.07 -13.73 -12.25
CA GLU A 122 3.78 -14.87 -12.79
C GLU A 122 3.61 -14.92 -14.30
N ARG A 123 4.70 -15.21 -15.02
CA ARG A 123 4.68 -15.44 -16.45
C ARG A 123 5.19 -16.82 -16.77
N THR A 124 4.32 -17.67 -17.29
CA THR A 124 4.65 -19.01 -17.70
C THR A 124 5.21 -19.06 -19.12
N TRP A 125 6.03 -20.09 -19.41
CA TRP A 125 6.71 -20.27 -20.68
C TRP A 125 6.48 -21.69 -21.22
N LYS A 126 6.38 -21.82 -22.52
CA LYS A 126 6.40 -23.09 -23.25
C LYS A 126 7.78 -23.30 -23.86
N ALA A 127 8.33 -24.49 -23.66
CA ALA A 127 9.57 -24.90 -24.30
C ALA A 127 9.35 -26.24 -24.98
N GLN A 128 9.45 -26.27 -26.31
CA GLN A 128 9.36 -27.49 -27.11
C GLN A 128 10.42 -27.43 -28.22
N GLY A 129 11.48 -28.22 -28.06
CA GLY A 129 12.64 -28.15 -28.92
C GLY A 129 13.24 -26.74 -28.94
N LEU A 130 13.40 -26.14 -30.13
CA LEU A 130 13.89 -24.78 -30.29
C LEU A 130 12.78 -23.71 -30.19
N ALA A 131 11.52 -24.10 -30.09
CA ALA A 131 10.40 -23.17 -29.92
C ALA A 131 10.20 -22.84 -28.45
N VAL A 132 10.91 -21.81 -27.98
CA VAL A 132 10.78 -21.28 -26.60
C VAL A 132 10.10 -19.93 -26.64
N ARG A 133 8.96 -19.81 -25.97
CA ARG A 133 8.15 -18.59 -25.94
C ARG A 133 7.30 -18.49 -24.68
N PRO A 134 6.94 -17.27 -24.20
CA PRO A 134 5.98 -17.12 -23.12
C PRO A 134 4.60 -17.60 -23.57
N ASP A 135 3.78 -17.98 -22.60
CA ASP A 135 2.36 -18.18 -22.83
C ASP A 135 1.71 -16.86 -23.27
N HIS A 136 0.75 -16.95 -24.21
CA HIS A 136 0.06 -15.76 -24.72
C HIS A 136 -0.88 -15.15 -23.68
N GLN A 137 -1.43 -15.97 -22.81
CA GLN A 137 -2.32 -15.53 -21.74
C GLN A 137 -1.57 -15.56 -20.42
N MET A 138 -1.70 -14.48 -19.65
CA MET A 138 -1.23 -14.37 -18.27
C MET A 138 -2.22 -13.54 -17.46
N ILE A 139 -2.29 -13.79 -16.16
CA ILE A 139 -2.98 -12.91 -15.23
C ILE A 139 -2.00 -11.77 -14.93
N GLY A 140 -2.26 -10.60 -15.52
CA GLY A 140 -1.38 -9.42 -15.43
C GLY A 140 -1.56 -8.62 -14.14
N HIS A 141 -2.64 -8.87 -13.39
CA HIS A 141 -2.93 -8.17 -12.14
C HIS A 141 -3.82 -9.04 -11.24
N THR A 142 -3.51 -9.06 -9.95
CA THR A 142 -4.35 -9.69 -8.91
C THR A 142 -4.66 -8.73 -7.77
N GLY A 143 -3.71 -7.91 -7.38
CA GLY A 143 -3.81 -6.92 -6.32
C GLY A 143 -2.44 -6.38 -5.92
N PHE A 144 -2.47 -5.40 -5.04
CA PHE A 144 -1.30 -4.72 -4.51
C PHE A 144 -1.08 -5.06 -3.05
N LEU A 145 0.17 -5.19 -2.64
CA LEU A 145 0.59 -5.21 -1.25
C LEU A 145 1.09 -3.82 -0.87
N VAL A 146 0.47 -3.22 0.11
CA VAL A 146 0.92 -1.97 0.73
C VAL A 146 1.52 -2.32 2.09
N ILE A 147 2.82 -2.09 2.24
CA ILE A 147 3.63 -2.55 3.37
C ILE A 147 4.17 -1.34 4.12
N SER A 148 4.00 -1.32 5.44
CA SER A 148 4.58 -0.30 6.31
C SER A 148 4.99 -0.91 7.65
N ARG A 149 5.77 -0.16 8.45
CA ARG A 149 6.14 -0.58 9.80
C ARG A 149 5.61 0.41 10.82
N ALA A 150 5.14 -0.12 11.95
CA ALA A 150 4.79 0.70 13.09
C ALA A 150 6.04 1.38 13.66
N MET A 151 5.97 2.68 13.88
CA MET A 151 7.04 3.44 14.51
C MET A 151 6.86 3.45 16.03
N ALA A 152 7.96 3.55 16.76
CA ALA A 152 7.88 3.76 18.19
C ALA A 152 7.29 5.14 18.50
N SER A 153 6.62 5.28 19.64
CA SER A 153 6.08 6.56 20.08
C SER A 153 7.18 7.62 20.18
N GLY A 154 6.88 8.84 19.74
CA GLY A 154 7.80 9.98 19.76
C GLY A 154 8.73 10.07 18.55
N PHE A 155 8.62 9.16 17.58
CA PHE A 155 9.35 9.27 16.32
C PHE A 155 8.41 9.73 15.20
N GLU A 156 8.95 10.56 14.29
CA GLU A 156 8.25 10.98 13.07
C GLU A 156 8.78 10.20 11.87
N ALA A 157 7.87 9.89 10.93
CA ALA A 157 8.25 9.24 9.69
C ALA A 157 9.16 10.15 8.86
N LEU A 158 10.25 9.58 8.36
CA LEU A 158 11.08 10.25 7.36
C LEU A 158 10.26 10.39 6.08
N ARG A 159 9.67 11.56 5.87
CA ARG A 159 8.95 11.86 4.65
C ARG A 159 9.95 11.96 3.49
N LYS A 160 9.66 11.26 2.41
CA LYS A 160 10.34 11.50 1.14
C LYS A 160 10.15 12.97 0.81
N ARG A 161 11.25 13.72 0.56
CA ARG A 161 11.15 15.12 0.12
C ARG A 161 10.18 15.20 -1.04
N ASP A 162 9.09 15.92 -0.85
CA ASP A 162 8.16 16.23 -1.92
C ASP A 162 8.96 16.92 -3.02
N ARG A 163 8.98 16.29 -4.19
CA ARG A 163 9.53 16.97 -5.36
C ARG A 163 8.56 18.09 -5.68
N VAL A 164 9.02 19.32 -5.57
CA VAL A 164 8.30 20.60 -5.79
C VAL A 164 7.52 20.67 -7.12
N THR A 165 7.57 19.64 -7.96
CA THR A 165 7.00 19.63 -9.32
C THR A 165 5.74 18.79 -9.51
N LYS A 166 5.25 18.10 -8.47
CA LYS A 166 3.99 17.36 -8.56
C LYS A 166 3.21 17.60 -7.29
N ASP A 167 2.13 18.34 -7.42
CA ASP A 167 1.07 18.32 -6.43
C ASP A 167 0.45 16.92 -6.46
N THR A 168 0.69 16.15 -5.40
CA THR A 168 0.17 14.80 -5.25
C THR A 168 -1.07 14.76 -4.36
N GLN A 169 -1.47 15.90 -3.82
CA GLN A 169 -2.56 15.99 -2.83
C GLN A 169 -3.85 16.54 -3.43
N THR A 170 -3.77 17.14 -4.61
CA THR A 170 -4.93 17.82 -5.20
C THR A 170 -5.45 17.00 -6.38
N ASP A 171 -6.67 16.51 -6.24
CA ASP A 171 -7.49 16.10 -7.38
C ASP A 171 -7.97 17.37 -8.07
N ILE A 172 -7.26 17.79 -9.12
CA ILE A 172 -7.52 19.04 -9.86
C ILE A 172 -8.96 19.07 -10.38
N ASP A 173 -9.55 17.91 -10.66
CA ASP A 173 -10.91 17.81 -11.17
C ASP A 173 -11.96 18.03 -10.08
N SER A 174 -11.59 17.92 -8.81
CA SER A 174 -12.47 18.17 -7.64
C SER A 174 -12.40 19.59 -7.10
N LEU A 175 -11.48 20.42 -7.60
CA LEU A 175 -11.32 21.80 -7.14
C LEU A 175 -12.39 22.72 -7.74
N THR A 176 -12.91 23.63 -6.92
CA THR A 176 -13.69 24.79 -7.41
C THR A 176 -12.79 25.76 -8.16
N ASP A 177 -13.37 26.60 -9.01
CA ASP A 177 -12.60 27.59 -9.78
C ASP A 177 -11.81 28.54 -8.87
N GLU A 178 -12.39 28.97 -7.74
CA GLU A 178 -11.72 29.78 -6.72
C GLU A 178 -10.52 29.08 -6.09
N GLN A 179 -10.63 27.78 -5.84
CA GLN A 179 -9.52 26.97 -5.30
C GLN A 179 -8.40 26.78 -6.33
N ARG A 180 -8.75 26.66 -7.61
CA ARG A 180 -7.77 26.59 -8.71
C ARG A 180 -7.01 27.91 -8.85
N GLU A 181 -7.71 29.03 -8.82
CA GLU A 181 -7.08 30.36 -8.88
C GLU A 181 -6.12 30.61 -7.71
N ALA A 182 -6.54 30.29 -6.47
CA ALA A 182 -5.68 30.41 -5.30
C ALA A 182 -4.43 29.52 -5.40
N GLN A 183 -4.56 28.32 -5.97
CA GLN A 183 -3.43 27.41 -6.15
C GLN A 183 -2.48 27.88 -7.26
N ILE A 184 -2.99 28.48 -8.32
CA ILE A 184 -2.18 29.10 -9.38
C ILE A 184 -1.40 30.29 -8.80
N GLU A 185 -2.05 31.15 -8.01
CA GLU A 185 -1.40 32.28 -7.34
C GLU A 185 -0.27 31.81 -6.39
N GLU A 186 -0.51 30.74 -5.61
CA GLU A 186 0.52 30.14 -4.76
C GLU A 186 1.69 29.58 -5.57
N LEU A 187 1.42 28.96 -6.73
CA LEU A 187 2.45 28.45 -7.62
C LEU A 187 3.29 29.55 -8.29
N GLU A 188 2.67 30.69 -8.64
CA GLU A 188 3.35 31.85 -9.19
C GLU A 188 4.26 32.55 -8.15
N LEU A 189 3.90 32.49 -6.86
CA LEU A 189 4.70 33.02 -5.75
C LEU A 189 5.87 32.13 -5.34
N ARG A 190 6.00 30.91 -5.89
CA ARG A 190 7.12 30.01 -5.56
C ARG A 190 8.40 30.47 -6.24
N ASP A 191 9.41 30.78 -5.46
CA ASP A 191 10.78 31.05 -5.95
C ASP A 191 11.29 29.87 -6.79
N ILE A 192 11.34 30.08 -8.08
CA ILE A 192 11.96 29.15 -9.02
C ILE A 192 13.48 29.25 -8.83
N SER A 193 14.14 28.20 -8.34
CA SER A 193 15.59 28.23 -8.17
C SER A 193 16.28 28.63 -9.47
N ASP A 194 17.32 29.47 -9.39
CA ASP A 194 18.15 29.91 -10.51
C ASP A 194 18.58 28.79 -11.45
N HIS A 195 18.86 27.62 -10.88
CA HIS A 195 19.24 26.44 -11.68
C HIS A 195 18.10 25.95 -12.57
N LYS A 196 16.87 25.99 -12.09
CA LYS A 196 15.67 25.54 -12.82
C LYS A 196 15.32 26.57 -13.90
N LEU A 197 15.43 27.87 -13.58
CA LEU A 197 15.23 28.96 -14.52
C LEU A 197 16.22 28.87 -15.70
N ARG A 198 17.52 28.69 -15.42
CA ARG A 198 18.57 28.51 -16.46
C ARG A 198 18.38 27.27 -17.32
N LYS A 199 17.79 26.20 -16.78
CA LYS A 199 17.46 25.00 -17.55
C LYS A 199 16.31 25.25 -18.51
N VAL A 200 15.23 25.90 -18.05
CA VAL A 200 14.07 26.24 -18.87
C VAL A 200 14.48 27.20 -20.00
N LEU A 201 15.25 28.25 -19.69
CA LEU A 201 15.76 29.18 -20.69
C LEU A 201 16.61 28.50 -21.76
N ARG A 202 17.51 27.58 -21.38
CA ARG A 202 18.31 26.79 -22.35
C ARG A 202 17.46 25.90 -23.25
N ASP A 203 16.42 25.28 -22.69
CA ASP A 203 15.52 24.41 -23.47
C ASP A 203 14.65 25.25 -24.43
N LEU A 204 14.25 26.46 -24.05
CA LEU A 204 13.56 27.41 -24.91
C LEU A 204 14.47 27.93 -26.05
N ASP A 205 15.69 28.32 -25.72
CA ASP A 205 16.66 28.80 -26.73
C ASP A 205 16.97 27.72 -27.79
N ARG A 206 17.05 26.46 -27.37
CA ARG A 206 17.21 25.32 -28.28
C ARG A 206 15.99 25.13 -29.19
N GLN A 207 14.77 25.22 -28.65
CA GLN A 207 13.54 25.10 -29.44
C GLN A 207 13.39 26.24 -30.44
N VAL A 208 13.73 27.47 -30.04
CA VAL A 208 13.72 28.62 -30.94
C VAL A 208 14.76 28.49 -32.04
N GLY A 209 15.95 27.95 -31.72
CA GLY A 209 17.00 27.70 -32.70
C GLY A 209 16.63 26.61 -33.73
N GLU A 210 15.90 25.59 -33.30
CA GLU A 210 15.40 24.52 -34.19
C GLU A 210 14.27 25.03 -35.11
N LEU A 211 13.41 25.95 -34.64
CA LEU A 211 12.35 26.57 -35.43
C LEU A 211 12.89 27.59 -36.46
N GLY A 212 14.03 28.24 -36.14
CA GLY A 212 14.70 29.19 -37.06
C GLY A 212 15.38 28.52 -38.24
N ASN A 213 15.80 27.25 -38.14
CA ASN A 213 16.46 26.49 -39.19
C ASN A 213 15.53 25.75 -40.15
N THR A 214 14.21 25.83 -39.96
CA THR A 214 13.21 25.18 -40.84
C THR A 214 12.65 26.11 -41.92
N HIS A 215 13.20 27.33 -42.09
CA HIS A 215 12.77 28.34 -43.08
C HIS A 215 13.87 28.83 -44.02
N GLU A 216 14.92 28.02 -44.27
CA GLU A 216 15.82 28.23 -45.43
C GLU A 216 15.72 27.09 -46.44
#